data_9e420e002fc98f70900534a5c804e3a2
#
_entry.id   9e420e002fc98f70900534a5c804e3a2
#
_cell.length_a   1.000
_cell.length_b   1.000
_cell.length_c   1.000
_cell.angle_alpha   90.00
_cell.angle_beta   90.00
_cell.angle_gamma   90.00
#
_symmetry.space_group_name_H-M   'P 1'
#
loop_
_entity.id
_entity.type
_entity.pdbx_description
1 polymer ?
#
loop_
_entity_poly.entity_id
_entity_poly.type
_entity_poly.pdbx_seq_one_letter_code
_entity_poly.pdbx_strand_id
1 'polypeptide(L)'
;MNKIKVLFVPSDTAGVGHYRSIWPAQEIEKKFGDEFFVEINMDFVSDINYYKQFDIIHFHRQLGPYEQMDSLIKELRKSGVTVIMDIDDYWVPPKTHPMYLAAMNEKLPEKITAAFKM
;
A
#
# COMPACT_ATOMS: atom_id res chain seq x y z
N MET A 1 20.13 -6.35 -18.31
CA MET A 1 18.93 -5.50 -18.29
C MET A 1 18.42 -5.35 -16.87
N ASN A 2 18.15 -4.13 -16.45
CA ASN A 2 17.68 -3.91 -15.09
C ASN A 2 16.23 -4.34 -14.96
N LYS A 3 15.92 -5.07 -13.89
CA LYS A 3 14.55 -5.47 -13.59
C LYS A 3 13.78 -4.30 -13.01
N ILE A 4 12.47 -4.28 -13.27
CA ILE A 4 11.56 -3.35 -12.59
C ILE A 4 11.36 -3.85 -11.17
N LYS A 5 11.61 -3.00 -10.19
CA LYS A 5 11.48 -3.36 -8.77
C LYS A 5 10.08 -3.00 -8.27
N VAL A 6 9.37 -3.99 -7.79
CA VAL A 6 7.99 -3.84 -7.29
C VAL A 6 7.91 -4.28 -5.85
N LEU A 7 7.36 -3.43 -4.99
CA LEU A 7 7.06 -3.75 -3.60
C LEU A 7 5.55 -3.93 -3.44
N PHE A 8 5.16 -5.04 -2.84
CA PHE A 8 3.77 -5.27 -2.42
C PHE A 8 3.68 -5.16 -0.91
N VAL A 9 2.79 -4.32 -0.43
CA VAL A 9 2.56 -4.08 1.00
C VAL A 9 1.15 -4.54 1.33
N PRO A 10 0.97 -5.79 1.78
CA PRO A 10 -0.34 -6.28 2.20
C PRO A 10 -0.75 -5.66 3.54
N SER A 11 -2.05 -5.56 3.78
CA SER A 11 -2.56 -5.08 5.07
C SER A 11 -2.60 -6.18 6.13
N ASP A 12 -2.62 -7.45 5.70
CA ASP A 12 -2.63 -8.60 6.58
C ASP A 12 -2.07 -9.83 5.86
N THR A 13 -1.93 -10.94 6.60
CA THR A 13 -1.50 -12.22 6.06
C THR A 13 -2.65 -13.22 5.95
N ALA A 14 -3.89 -12.75 6.10
CA ALA A 14 -5.10 -13.57 5.96
C ALA A 14 -5.62 -13.53 4.52
N GLY A 15 -6.87 -13.87 4.30
CA GLY A 15 -7.44 -14.01 2.97
C GLY A 15 -7.29 -12.78 2.08
N VAL A 16 -7.62 -11.61 2.58
CA VAL A 16 -7.56 -10.36 1.80
C VAL A 16 -6.13 -10.04 1.37
N GLY A 17 -5.17 -10.14 2.31
CA GLY A 17 -3.76 -9.90 1.98
C GLY A 17 -3.23 -10.86 0.94
N HIS A 18 -3.62 -12.13 0.99
CA HIS A 18 -3.24 -13.12 0.00
C HIS A 18 -3.83 -12.80 -1.38
N TYR A 19 -5.14 -12.55 -1.45
CA TYR A 19 -5.80 -12.29 -2.73
C TYR A 19 -5.32 -11.01 -3.40
N ARG A 20 -5.05 -9.97 -2.61
CA ARG A 20 -4.77 -8.65 -3.17
C ARG A 20 -3.30 -8.34 -3.34
N SER A 21 -2.44 -8.97 -2.57
CA SER A 21 -1.01 -8.65 -2.57
C SER A 21 -0.12 -9.86 -2.72
N ILE A 22 -0.24 -10.84 -1.84
CA ILE A 22 0.72 -11.93 -1.75
C ILE A 22 0.66 -12.85 -2.97
N TRP A 23 -0.52 -13.35 -3.33
CA TRP A 23 -0.66 -14.22 -4.49
C TRP A 23 -0.34 -13.51 -5.80
N PRO A 24 -0.84 -12.27 -6.07
CA PRO A 24 -0.40 -11.56 -7.26
C PRO A 24 1.10 -11.36 -7.33
N ALA A 25 1.75 -11.01 -6.21
CA ALA A 25 3.20 -10.84 -6.16
C ALA A 25 3.93 -12.14 -6.50
N GLN A 26 3.51 -13.24 -5.91
CA GLN A 26 4.11 -14.55 -6.15
C GLN A 26 3.93 -15.01 -7.61
N GLU A 27 2.77 -14.74 -8.20
CA GLU A 27 2.51 -15.09 -9.60
C GLU A 27 3.35 -14.25 -10.56
N ILE A 28 3.54 -12.97 -10.28
CA ILE A 28 4.42 -12.11 -11.07
C ILE A 28 5.85 -12.62 -11.01
N GLU A 29 6.33 -12.94 -9.82
CA GLU A 29 7.68 -13.48 -9.64
C GLU A 29 7.86 -14.79 -10.39
N LYS A 30 6.86 -15.68 -10.31
CA LYS A 30 6.91 -16.98 -10.97
C LYS A 30 6.91 -16.88 -12.49
N LYS A 31 6.04 -16.02 -13.05
CA LYS A 31 5.84 -15.91 -14.50
C LYS A 31 6.77 -14.91 -15.16
N PHE A 32 7.14 -13.87 -14.46
CA PHE A 32 7.87 -12.72 -15.01
C PHE A 32 9.11 -12.34 -14.19
N GLY A 33 9.68 -13.32 -13.46
CA GLY A 33 10.83 -13.05 -12.60
C GLY A 33 12.08 -12.56 -13.35
N ASP A 34 12.14 -12.77 -14.67
CA ASP A 34 13.23 -12.23 -15.48
C ASP A 34 13.10 -10.73 -15.72
N GLU A 35 11.88 -10.20 -15.65
CA GLU A 35 11.57 -8.79 -15.92
C GLU A 35 11.33 -7.99 -14.64
N PHE A 36 10.86 -8.64 -13.56
CA PHE A 36 10.47 -8.00 -12.33
C PHE A 36 11.22 -8.56 -11.14
N PHE A 37 11.72 -7.67 -10.29
CA PHE A 37 12.15 -8.02 -8.94
C PHE A 37 10.97 -7.70 -8.01
N VAL A 38 10.45 -8.71 -7.32
CA VAL A 38 9.25 -8.58 -6.48
C VAL A 38 9.62 -8.80 -5.02
N GLU A 39 9.21 -7.86 -4.17
CA GLU A 39 9.36 -7.98 -2.72
C GLU A 39 8.00 -7.82 -2.06
N ILE A 40 7.76 -8.58 -1.00
CA ILE A 40 6.56 -8.49 -0.18
C ILE A 40 7.01 -8.10 1.22
N ASN A 41 6.53 -6.96 1.73
CA ASN A 41 6.89 -6.52 3.07
C ASN A 41 5.71 -5.77 3.68
N MET A 42 5.10 -6.35 4.71
CA MET A 42 3.99 -5.76 5.43
C MET A 42 4.46 -4.76 6.50
N ASP A 43 5.70 -4.87 6.96
CA ASP A 43 6.22 -4.04 8.03
C ASP A 43 6.61 -2.66 7.53
N PHE A 44 6.29 -1.64 8.33
CA PHE A 44 6.70 -0.29 8.01
C PHE A 44 8.19 -0.09 8.25
N VAL A 45 8.87 0.47 7.25
CA VAL A 45 10.28 0.83 7.35
C VAL A 45 10.37 2.35 7.44
N SER A 46 10.98 2.85 8.52
CA SER A 46 11.05 4.30 8.77
C SER A 46 12.02 5.02 7.82
N ASP A 47 12.97 4.31 7.22
CA ASP A 47 13.90 4.89 6.27
C ASP A 47 13.23 4.98 4.89
N ILE A 48 12.95 6.20 4.45
CA ILE A 48 12.31 6.43 3.15
C ILE A 48 13.15 5.91 1.97
N ASN A 49 14.46 5.81 2.13
CA ASN A 49 15.33 5.30 1.06
C ASN A 49 15.03 3.83 0.74
N TYR A 50 14.51 3.07 1.71
CA TYR A 50 14.04 1.72 1.45
C TYR A 50 12.95 1.73 0.36
N TYR A 51 11.97 2.62 0.50
CA TYR A 51 10.87 2.72 -0.46
C TYR A 51 11.29 3.33 -1.79
N LYS A 52 12.25 4.25 -1.77
CA LYS A 52 12.71 4.93 -2.98
C LYS A 52 13.46 4.01 -3.95
N GLN A 53 13.93 2.86 -3.49
CA GLN A 53 14.61 1.91 -4.37
C GLN A 53 13.66 1.17 -5.31
N PHE A 54 12.37 1.20 -5.05
CA PHE A 54 11.38 0.53 -5.88
C PHE A 54 10.86 1.44 -6.98
N ASP A 55 10.53 0.85 -8.12
CA ASP A 55 9.89 1.57 -9.23
C ASP A 55 8.39 1.68 -9.02
N ILE A 56 7.79 0.64 -8.44
CA ILE A 56 6.36 0.55 -8.18
C ILE A 56 6.15 0.06 -6.75
N ILE A 57 5.26 0.73 -6.02
CA ILE A 57 4.81 0.27 -4.71
C ILE A 57 3.30 0.10 -4.77
N HIS A 58 2.84 -1.12 -4.52
CA HIS A 58 1.42 -1.44 -4.42
C HIS A 58 1.10 -1.73 -2.96
N PHE A 59 0.18 -0.96 -2.37
CA PHE A 59 -0.21 -1.19 -0.98
C PHE A 59 -1.72 -1.34 -0.86
N HIS A 60 -2.13 -2.14 0.12
CA HIS A 60 -3.53 -2.34 0.46
C HIS A 60 -3.86 -1.52 1.70
N ARG A 61 -4.76 -0.54 1.54
CA ARG A 61 -5.27 0.39 2.56
C ARG A 61 -4.26 1.38 3.10
N GLN A 62 -3.08 0.93 3.49
CA GLN A 62 -2.17 1.73 4.31
C GLN A 62 -0.72 1.50 3.92
N LEU A 63 0.00 2.59 3.78
CA LEU A 63 1.45 2.59 3.61
C LEU A 63 2.04 3.39 4.77
N GLY A 64 2.52 2.67 5.80
CA GLY A 64 3.01 3.27 7.00
C GLY A 64 1.90 3.82 7.91
N PRO A 65 2.26 4.52 8.99
CA PRO A 65 1.27 5.15 9.86
C PRO A 65 0.41 6.15 9.11
N TYR A 66 -0.88 6.20 9.41
CA TYR A 66 -1.79 7.11 8.71
C TYR A 66 -1.35 8.57 8.78
N GLU A 67 -0.77 8.98 9.89
CA GLU A 67 -0.31 10.35 10.09
C GLU A 67 0.83 10.73 9.15
N GLN A 68 1.59 9.75 8.70
CA GLN A 68 2.76 9.95 7.83
C GLN A 68 2.49 9.57 6.37
N MET A 69 1.38 8.90 6.10
CA MET A 69 1.10 8.34 4.78
C MET A 69 1.08 9.40 3.69
N ASP A 70 0.45 10.53 3.94
CA ASP A 70 0.36 11.64 2.98
C ASP A 70 1.73 12.14 2.55
N SER A 71 2.57 12.50 3.53
CA SER A 71 3.91 13.01 3.24
C SER A 71 4.81 11.95 2.62
N LEU A 72 4.68 10.69 3.04
CA LEU A 72 5.43 9.59 2.48
C LEU A 72 5.11 9.38 1.00
N ILE A 73 3.83 9.32 0.65
CA ILE A 73 3.42 9.11 -0.74
C ILE A 73 3.85 10.29 -1.62
N LYS A 74 3.69 11.51 -1.14
CA LYS A 74 4.13 12.70 -1.87
C LYS A 74 5.63 12.67 -2.16
N GLU A 75 6.43 12.33 -1.17
CA GLU A 75 7.88 12.25 -1.32
C GLU A 75 8.28 11.15 -2.30
N LEU A 76 7.64 9.99 -2.23
CA LEU A 76 7.90 8.89 -3.16
C LEU A 76 7.56 9.28 -4.59
N ARG A 77 6.44 9.94 -4.80
CA ARG A 77 6.05 10.40 -6.15
C ARG A 77 7.03 11.43 -6.70
N LYS A 78 7.52 12.33 -5.87
CA LYS A 78 8.57 13.28 -6.28
C LYS A 78 9.85 12.57 -6.72
N SER A 79 10.14 11.42 -6.12
CA SER A 79 11.31 10.62 -6.44
C SER A 79 11.12 9.71 -7.66
N GLY A 80 9.96 9.77 -8.30
CA GLY A 80 9.67 8.97 -9.50
C GLY A 80 9.10 7.59 -9.23
N VAL A 81 8.73 7.27 -7.98
CA VAL A 81 8.10 5.99 -7.64
C VAL A 81 6.62 6.04 -7.99
N THR A 82 6.14 5.03 -8.69
CA THR A 82 4.71 4.87 -8.95
C THR A 82 4.06 4.19 -7.75
N VAL A 83 3.09 4.86 -7.13
CA VAL A 83 2.41 4.35 -5.95
C VAL A 83 0.98 3.99 -6.31
N ILE A 84 0.59 2.73 -6.05
CA ILE A 84 -0.74 2.20 -6.33
C ILE A 84 -1.40 1.83 -5.01
N MET A 85 -2.58 2.41 -4.76
CA MET A 85 -3.38 2.11 -3.59
C MET A 85 -4.53 1.18 -3.98
N ASP A 86 -4.68 0.09 -3.24
CA ASP A 86 -5.78 -0.85 -3.40
C ASP A 86 -6.62 -0.85 -2.13
N ILE A 87 -7.94 -0.83 -2.28
CA ILE A 87 -8.86 -0.89 -1.16
C ILE A 87 -10.11 -1.68 -1.56
N ASP A 88 -10.49 -2.63 -0.72
CA ASP A 88 -11.62 -3.52 -0.97
C ASP A 88 -12.87 -3.14 -0.18
N ASP A 89 -12.72 -2.40 0.92
CA ASP A 89 -13.81 -1.99 1.79
C ASP A 89 -14.21 -0.55 1.52
N TYR A 90 -15.48 -0.23 1.82
CA TYR A 90 -15.93 1.15 1.83
C TYR A 90 -15.30 1.87 3.02
N TRP A 91 -14.51 2.91 2.74
CA TRP A 91 -13.71 3.58 3.78
C TRP A 91 -14.46 4.64 4.57
N VAL A 92 -15.69 4.98 4.18
CA VAL A 92 -16.56 5.90 4.93
C VAL A 92 -17.71 5.08 5.50
N PRO A 93 -17.56 4.51 6.71
CA PRO A 93 -18.59 3.63 7.25
C PRO A 93 -19.87 4.43 7.59
N PRO A 94 -21.07 3.87 7.35
CA PRO A 94 -22.29 4.48 7.79
C PRO A 94 -22.40 4.44 9.32
N LYS A 95 -23.21 5.32 9.89
CA LYS A 95 -23.39 5.42 11.35
C LYS A 95 -23.82 4.10 12.01
N THR A 96 -24.47 3.23 11.26
CA THR A 96 -24.91 1.92 11.74
C THR A 96 -23.81 0.86 11.73
N HIS A 97 -22.66 1.16 11.11
CA HIS A 97 -21.56 0.21 11.04
C HIS A 97 -20.88 0.06 12.40
N PRO A 98 -20.55 -1.19 12.83
CA PRO A 98 -19.94 -1.40 14.16
C PRO A 98 -18.63 -0.62 14.38
N MET A 99 -17.89 -0.35 13.32
CA MET A 99 -16.60 0.35 13.41
C MET A 99 -16.71 1.86 13.23
N TYR A 100 -17.94 2.41 13.14
CA TYR A 100 -18.12 3.82 12.84
C TYR A 100 -17.43 4.76 13.83
N LEU A 101 -17.63 4.54 15.12
CA LEU A 101 -17.06 5.39 16.16
C LEU A 101 -15.52 5.33 16.14
N ALA A 102 -14.97 4.14 16.02
CA ALA A 102 -13.50 3.97 15.96
C ALA A 102 -12.93 4.68 14.72
N ALA A 103 -13.55 4.50 13.56
CA ALA A 103 -13.11 5.12 12.32
C ALA A 103 -13.17 6.65 12.42
N MET A 104 -14.24 7.22 12.98
CA MET A 104 -14.40 8.66 13.09
C MET A 104 -13.46 9.27 14.12
N ASN A 105 -13.19 8.56 15.24
CA ASN A 105 -12.26 9.03 16.25
C ASN A 105 -10.83 9.13 15.71
N GLU A 106 -10.44 8.23 14.82
CA GLU A 106 -9.13 8.22 14.20
C GLU A 106 -9.08 9.02 12.90
N LYS A 107 -10.20 9.57 12.46
CA LYS A 107 -10.35 10.30 11.19
C LYS A 107 -9.91 9.48 9.99
N LEU A 108 -10.14 8.16 10.03
CA LEU A 108 -9.75 7.26 8.96
C LEU A 108 -10.33 7.60 7.59
N PRO A 109 -11.65 7.93 7.47
CA PRO A 109 -12.20 8.29 6.16
C PRO A 109 -11.48 9.46 5.52
N GLU A 110 -11.14 10.48 6.31
CA GLU A 110 -10.43 11.66 5.82
C GLU A 110 -9.02 11.33 5.35
N LYS A 111 -8.31 10.51 6.15
CA LYS A 111 -6.94 10.10 5.83
C LYS A 111 -6.88 9.24 4.58
N ILE A 112 -7.79 8.29 4.43
CA ILE A 112 -7.85 7.43 3.25
C ILE A 112 -8.25 8.23 2.01
N THR A 113 -9.24 9.11 2.13
CA THR A 113 -9.66 9.99 1.03
C THR A 113 -8.51 10.88 0.58
N ALA A 114 -7.75 11.44 1.51
CA ALA A 114 -6.58 12.26 1.18
C ALA A 114 -5.55 11.46 0.38
N ALA A 115 -5.34 10.18 0.72
CA ALA A 115 -4.41 9.31 -0.02
C ALA A 115 -4.81 9.14 -1.48
N PHE A 116 -6.11 9.02 -1.78
CA PHE A 116 -6.59 8.90 -3.16
C PHE A 116 -6.34 10.16 -4.00
N LYS A 117 -6.28 11.32 -3.36
CA LYS A 117 -6.10 12.60 -4.07
C LYS A 117 -4.65 12.92 -4.37
N MET A 118 -3.76 12.12 -3.90
CA MET A 118 -2.32 12.28 -4.15
C MET A 118 -1.89 11.59 -5.44
#